data_806f384f7ce9ea3343f8b07534ad35ce
#
_entry.id   806f384f7ce9ea3343f8b07534ad35ce
#
_cell.length_a   1.000
_cell.length_b   1.000
_cell.length_c   1.000
_cell.angle_alpha   90.00
_cell.angle_beta   90.00
_cell.angle_gamma   90.00
#
_symmetry.space_group_name_H-M   'P 1'
#
loop_
_entity.id
_entity.type
_entity.pdbx_description
1 polymer ?
#
loop_
_entity_poly.entity_id
_entity_poly.type
_entity_poly.pdbx_seq_one_letter_code
_entity_poly.pdbx_strand_id
1 'polypeptide(L)'
;MDIGIVSMRYAKALIEYAKGTGAEDRVYHELRMLERSFRKHPDLREALDNPILKIKEKFALICTAAAGNGEVSREFSRFITLVLRNRREYYLQYICLTYLDLY
;
A
#
# COMPACT_ATOMS: atom_id res chain seq x y z
N MET A 1 10.94 -3.49 16.10
CA MET A 1 10.01 -2.35 15.93
C MET A 1 8.59 -2.88 15.89
N ASP A 2 7.67 -2.19 16.52
CA ASP A 2 6.27 -2.63 16.59
C ASP A 2 5.56 -2.38 15.25
N ILE A 3 5.12 -3.46 14.61
CA ILE A 3 4.41 -3.41 13.33
C ILE A 3 3.13 -2.58 13.45
N GLY A 4 2.41 -2.72 14.57
CA GLY A 4 1.17 -1.99 14.78
C GLY A 4 1.35 -0.49 14.85
N ILE A 5 2.41 -0.03 15.52
CA ILE A 5 2.71 1.40 15.65
C ILE A 5 3.08 2.00 14.30
N VAL A 6 3.94 1.32 13.54
CA VAL A 6 4.36 1.79 12.22
C VAL A 6 3.18 1.82 11.27
N SER A 7 2.40 0.74 11.24
CA SER A 7 1.23 0.63 10.35
C SER A 7 0.20 1.71 10.65
N MET A 8 -0.06 1.98 11.92
CA MET A 8 -1.01 3.02 12.34
C MET A 8 -0.54 4.40 11.88
N ARG A 9 0.75 4.69 12.02
CA ARG A 9 1.32 5.98 11.62
C ARG A 9 1.15 6.21 10.11
N TYR A 10 1.48 5.20 9.31
CA TYR A 10 1.34 5.31 7.86
C TYR A 10 -0.13 5.40 7.43
N ALA A 11 -0.99 4.58 8.04
CA ALA A 11 -2.41 4.56 7.69
C ALA A 11 -3.08 5.91 8.00
N LYS A 12 -2.79 6.48 9.16
CA LYS A 12 -3.35 7.78 9.55
C LYS A 12 -2.89 8.90 8.61
N ALA A 13 -1.62 8.90 8.25
CA ALA A 13 -1.08 9.89 7.33
C ALA A 13 -1.78 9.80 5.97
N LEU A 14 -2.00 8.58 5.48
CA LEU A 14 -2.67 8.39 4.20
C LEU A 14 -4.14 8.83 4.26
N ILE A 15 -4.85 8.50 5.34
CA ILE A 15 -6.24 8.91 5.51
C ILE A 15 -6.35 10.43 5.45
N GLU A 16 -5.50 11.15 6.20
CA GLU A 16 -5.52 12.60 6.22
C GLU A 16 -5.19 13.19 4.85
N TYR A 17 -4.20 12.64 4.18
CA TYR A 17 -3.83 13.09 2.84
C TYR A 17 -4.98 12.88 1.86
N ALA A 18 -5.55 11.68 1.84
CA ALA A 18 -6.64 11.35 0.92
C ALA A 18 -7.88 12.21 1.16
N LYS A 19 -8.22 12.47 2.42
CA LYS A 19 -9.34 13.35 2.76
C LYS A 19 -9.08 14.78 2.30
N GLY A 20 -7.86 15.26 2.44
CA GLY A 20 -7.49 16.61 2.03
C GLY A 20 -7.64 16.83 0.53
N THR A 21 -7.56 15.78 -0.27
CA THR A 21 -7.70 15.87 -1.73
C THR A 21 -9.02 15.31 -2.24
N GLY A 22 -9.88 14.82 -1.36
CA GLY A 22 -11.17 14.23 -1.74
C GLY A 22 -11.04 12.85 -2.38
N ALA A 23 -9.93 12.15 -2.16
CA ALA A 23 -9.65 10.86 -2.78
C ALA A 23 -9.82 9.67 -1.82
N GLU A 24 -10.41 9.88 -0.64
CA GLU A 24 -10.47 8.83 0.38
C GLU A 24 -11.20 7.57 -0.09
N ASP A 25 -12.27 7.71 -0.88
CA ASP A 25 -13.01 6.55 -1.36
C ASP A 25 -12.22 5.76 -2.39
N ARG A 26 -11.55 6.45 -3.31
CA ARG A 26 -10.74 5.79 -4.33
C ARG A 26 -9.56 5.07 -3.70
N VAL A 27 -8.88 5.72 -2.77
CA VAL A 27 -7.76 5.12 -2.04
C VAL A 27 -8.23 3.92 -1.23
N TYR A 28 -9.42 4.01 -0.62
CA TYR A 28 -10.01 2.88 0.10
C TYR A 28 -10.13 1.66 -0.81
N HIS A 29 -10.68 1.83 -2.02
CA HIS A 29 -10.86 0.72 -2.95
C HIS A 29 -9.51 0.16 -3.40
N GLU A 30 -8.53 1.02 -3.64
CA GLU A 30 -7.19 0.59 -4.04
C GLU A 30 -6.52 -0.24 -2.96
N LEU A 31 -6.60 0.21 -1.70
CA LEU A 31 -6.03 -0.55 -0.59
C LEU A 31 -6.78 -1.84 -0.31
N ARG A 32 -8.10 -1.83 -0.51
CA ARG A 32 -8.92 -3.03 -0.35
C ARG A 32 -8.50 -4.10 -1.37
N MET A 33 -8.33 -3.71 -2.63
CA MET A 33 -7.88 -4.63 -3.68
C MET A 33 -6.47 -5.13 -3.43
N LEU A 34 -5.60 -4.25 -2.98
CA LEU A 34 -4.23 -4.64 -2.65
C LEU A 34 -4.19 -5.66 -1.51
N GLU A 35 -4.95 -5.42 -0.44
CA GLU A 35 -5.01 -6.35 0.69
C GLU A 35 -5.57 -7.70 0.24
N ARG A 36 -6.59 -7.69 -0.60
CA ARG A 36 -7.14 -8.91 -1.16
C ARG A 36 -6.11 -9.68 -1.98
N SER A 37 -5.29 -8.96 -2.74
CA SER A 37 -4.22 -9.58 -3.53
C SER A 37 -3.18 -10.25 -2.65
N PHE A 38 -2.83 -9.64 -1.51
CA PHE A 38 -1.92 -10.26 -0.54
C PHE A 38 -2.46 -11.61 -0.07
N ARG A 39 -3.77 -11.70 0.21
CA ARG A 39 -4.37 -12.94 0.70
C ARG A 39 -4.47 -14.00 -0.38
N LYS A 40 -4.75 -13.60 -1.62
CA LYS A 40 -4.94 -14.54 -2.73
C LYS A 40 -3.65 -14.98 -3.38
N HIS A 41 -2.61 -14.15 -3.32
CA HIS A 41 -1.35 -14.38 -4.01
C HIS A 41 -0.18 -14.25 -3.03
N PRO A 42 0.15 -15.35 -2.31
CA PRO A 42 1.26 -15.31 -1.34
C PRO A 42 2.60 -14.91 -1.96
N ASP A 43 2.78 -15.14 -3.25
CA ASP A 43 4.00 -14.76 -3.97
C ASP A 43 4.17 -13.24 -4.07
N LEU A 44 3.10 -12.46 -3.93
CA LEU A 44 3.20 -11.00 -3.87
C LEU A 44 4.02 -10.58 -2.65
N ARG A 45 3.73 -11.18 -1.49
CA ARG A 45 4.49 -10.90 -0.26
C ARG A 45 5.95 -11.31 -0.44
N GLU A 46 6.20 -12.46 -1.02
CA GLU A 46 7.55 -12.93 -1.26
C GLU A 46 8.33 -11.98 -2.17
N ALA A 47 7.69 -11.50 -3.23
CA ALA A 47 8.33 -10.55 -4.14
C ALA A 47 8.67 -9.24 -3.45
N LEU A 48 7.77 -8.71 -2.61
CA LEU A 48 8.02 -7.46 -1.91
C LEU A 48 9.11 -7.60 -0.84
N ASP A 49 9.26 -8.79 -0.26
CA ASP A 49 10.30 -9.05 0.73
C ASP A 49 11.65 -9.38 0.08
N ASN A 50 11.68 -9.56 -1.24
CA ASN A 50 12.91 -9.93 -1.93
C ASN A 50 13.84 -8.72 -2.09
N PRO A 51 15.02 -8.72 -1.44
CA PRO A 51 15.92 -7.57 -1.48
C PRO A 51 16.55 -7.35 -2.86
N ILE A 52 16.53 -8.36 -3.75
CA ILE A 52 17.11 -8.25 -5.09
C ILE A 52 16.16 -7.48 -6.02
N LEU A 53 14.85 -7.56 -5.78
CA LEU A 53 13.87 -6.89 -6.62
C LEU A 53 13.96 -5.37 -6.42
N LYS A 54 14.04 -4.65 -7.53
CA LYS A 54 14.21 -3.19 -7.48
C LYS A 54 12.92 -2.49 -7.06
N ILE A 55 13.07 -1.31 -6.49
CA ILE A 55 11.93 -0.48 -6.04
C ILE A 55 10.94 -0.25 -7.19
N LYS A 56 11.44 0.05 -8.38
CA LYS A 56 10.62 0.27 -9.57
C LYS A 56 9.76 -0.96 -9.89
N GLU A 57 10.33 -2.14 -9.77
CA GLU A 57 9.62 -3.39 -10.03
C GLU A 57 8.57 -3.66 -8.96
N LYS A 58 8.93 -3.41 -7.70
CA LYS A 58 7.98 -3.55 -6.58
C LYS A 58 6.80 -2.58 -6.74
N PHE A 59 7.08 -1.35 -7.15
CA PHE A 59 6.04 -0.35 -7.39
C PHE A 59 5.04 -0.84 -8.46
N ALA A 60 5.55 -1.37 -9.57
CA ALA A 60 4.69 -1.88 -10.63
C ALA A 60 3.81 -3.03 -10.16
N LEU A 61 4.37 -3.95 -9.37
CA LEU A 61 3.61 -5.07 -8.82
C LEU A 61 2.49 -4.59 -7.90
N ILE A 62 2.78 -3.64 -7.03
CA ILE A 62 1.79 -3.10 -6.10
C ILE A 62 0.66 -2.38 -6.85
N CYS A 63 0.99 -1.57 -7.83
CA CYS A 63 -0.02 -0.85 -8.61
C CYS A 63 -0.92 -1.80 -9.38
N THR A 64 -0.36 -2.86 -9.98
CA THR A 64 -1.15 -3.88 -10.67
C THR A 64 -2.06 -4.63 -9.70
N ALA A 65 -1.56 -4.93 -8.50
CA ALA A 65 -2.36 -5.61 -7.49
C ALA A 65 -3.53 -4.75 -7.01
N ALA A 66 -3.36 -3.42 -6.98
CA ALA A 66 -4.38 -2.50 -6.49
C ALA A 66 -5.40 -2.12 -7.56
N ALA A 67 -5.01 -2.07 -8.82
CA ALA A 67 -5.87 -1.54 -9.89
C ALA A 67 -5.88 -2.37 -11.19
N GLY A 68 -5.37 -3.58 -11.18
CA GLY A 68 -5.40 -4.46 -12.35
C GLY A 68 -4.60 -3.96 -13.55
N ASN A 69 -4.95 -2.79 -14.08
CA ASN A 69 -4.25 -2.16 -15.20
C ASN A 69 -3.08 -1.28 -14.76
N GLY A 70 -2.84 -1.19 -13.46
CA GLY A 70 -1.79 -0.37 -12.89
C GLY A 70 -2.10 1.13 -12.79
N GLU A 71 -3.30 1.55 -13.20
CA GLU A 71 -3.71 2.96 -13.14
C GLU A 71 -4.31 3.28 -11.77
N VAL A 72 -3.47 3.76 -10.88
CA VAL A 72 -3.86 4.09 -9.51
C VAL A 72 -4.02 5.61 -9.34
N SER A 73 -4.66 6.01 -8.25
CA SER A 73 -4.78 7.42 -7.92
C SER A 73 -3.40 8.03 -7.65
N ARG A 74 -3.31 9.34 -7.81
CA ARG A 74 -2.09 10.08 -7.49
C ARG A 74 -1.72 9.89 -6.01
N GLU A 75 -2.73 9.89 -5.13
CA GLU A 75 -2.54 9.73 -3.70
C GLU A 75 -1.94 8.36 -3.37
N PHE A 76 -2.49 7.31 -3.97
CA PHE A 76 -1.97 5.95 -3.79
C PHE A 76 -0.54 5.85 -4.32
N SER A 77 -0.30 6.36 -5.53
CA SER A 77 1.02 6.35 -6.16
C SER A 77 2.08 7.01 -5.27
N ARG A 78 1.78 8.19 -4.77
CA ARG A 78 2.71 8.92 -3.89
C ARG A 78 2.94 8.21 -2.58
N PHE A 79 1.89 7.62 -2.02
CA PHE A 79 2.00 6.88 -0.78
C PHE A 79 2.89 5.64 -0.95
N ILE A 80 2.66 4.87 -2.01
CA ILE A 80 3.46 3.66 -2.26
C ILE A 80 4.92 4.03 -2.51
N THR A 81 5.16 5.12 -3.24
CA THR A 81 6.51 5.61 -3.45
C THR A 81 7.20 5.90 -2.12
N LEU A 82 6.50 6.54 -1.19
CA LEU A 82 7.03 6.84 0.14
C LEU A 82 7.34 5.57 0.92
N VAL A 83 6.42 4.61 0.91
CA VAL A 83 6.60 3.33 1.61
C VAL A 83 7.85 2.61 1.10
N LEU A 84 7.98 2.53 -0.22
CA LEU A 84 9.13 1.86 -0.84
C LEU A 84 10.44 2.60 -0.60
N ARG A 85 10.41 3.93 -0.68
CA ARG A 85 11.60 4.75 -0.43
C ARG A 85 12.09 4.58 1.00
N ASN A 86 11.17 4.44 1.96
CA ASN A 86 11.50 4.23 3.36
C ASN A 86 11.76 2.77 3.70
N ARG A 87 11.67 1.88 2.69
CA ARG A 87 11.86 0.44 2.85
C ARG A 87 10.90 -0.15 3.87
N ARG A 88 9.62 0.27 3.80
CA ARG A 88 8.57 -0.18 4.69
C ARG A 88 7.55 -1.11 3.99
N GLU A 89 7.89 -1.64 2.80
CA GLU A 89 6.97 -2.53 2.08
C GLU A 89 6.65 -3.81 2.85
N TYR A 90 7.52 -4.21 3.78
CA TYR A 90 7.24 -5.34 4.65
C TYR A 90 5.96 -5.11 5.47
N TYR A 91 5.64 -3.86 5.78
CA TYR A 91 4.47 -3.52 6.58
C TYR A 91 3.23 -3.24 5.74
N LEU A 92 3.31 -3.32 4.42
CA LEU A 92 2.27 -2.81 3.54
C LEU A 92 0.91 -3.48 3.74
N GLN A 93 0.89 -4.82 3.92
CA GLN A 93 -0.37 -5.51 4.19
C GLN A 93 -1.01 -5.04 5.50
N TYR A 94 -0.21 -4.83 6.52
CA TYR A 94 -0.69 -4.34 7.82
C TYR A 94 -1.18 -2.90 7.70
N ILE A 95 -0.53 -2.08 6.89
CA ILE A 95 -0.97 -0.71 6.61
C ILE A 95 -2.34 -0.73 5.94
N CYS A 96 -2.53 -1.61 4.96
CA CYS A 96 -3.83 -1.77 4.28
C CYS A 96 -4.93 -2.13 5.28
N LEU A 97 -4.69 -3.14 6.12
CA LEU A 97 -5.68 -3.58 7.11
C LEU A 97 -6.02 -2.46 8.09
N THR A 98 -5.01 -1.73 8.54
CA THR A 98 -5.21 -0.62 9.46
C THR A 98 -6.03 0.50 8.82
N TYR A 99 -5.71 0.84 7.57
CA TYR A 99 -6.47 1.86 6.83
C TYR A 99 -7.93 1.46 6.70
N LEU A 100 -8.20 0.22 6.28
CA LEU A 100 -9.56 -0.27 6.10
C LEU A 100 -10.34 -0.24 7.42
N ASP A 101 -9.66 -0.52 8.51
CA ASP A 101 -10.27 -0.51 9.84
C ASP A 101 -10.59 0.92 10.30
N LEU A 102 -9.72 1.88 10.02
CA LEU A 102 -9.91 3.29 10.40
C LEU A 102 -10.90 4.02 9.49
N TYR A 103 -11.05 3.56 8.26
CA TYR A 103 -11.92 4.21 7.29
C TYR A 103 -13.39 4.08 7.69
#